data_93f872c4b69e9f2afb71cd11cc9a21c7
#
_entry.id   93f872c4b69e9f2afb71cd11cc9a21c7
#
_cell.length_a   1.000
_cell.length_b   1.000
_cell.length_c   1.000
_cell.angle_alpha   90.00
_cell.angle_beta   90.00
_cell.angle_gamma   90.00
#
_symmetry.space_group_name_H-M   'P 1'
#
loop_
_entity.id
_entity.type
_entity.pdbx_description
1 polymer ?
#
loop_
_entity_poly.entity_id
_entity_poly.type
_entity_poly.pdbx_seq_one_letter_code
_entity_poly.pdbx_strand_id
1 'polypeptide(L)'
;MKKIFCALSVVAVLAVCAYANVIMTARVGFLTRLNTTEEEFSRIIQDSTRTTGWDLLSNRHELYGVKFYDSLSTMLMALDKGEIDEITLPDVVADYITTMNPDYEICCMARTRFPMSLAFGFKKDNAELLWKFNRAIKEMEDDWTLPEIQGAYIYTIDRKKPVTFEKYDGAETVRAAVTGDIPPIDFVDEDGKPSGFNTALLAEIGRRLKVNIEIVHIDAGARNAALSSGRVDLVFWYETAENGAWNLDAPEGVILSMPYYSWNKFFHIKKK
;
A
#
# COMPACT_ATOMS: atom_id res chain seq x y z
N MET A 1 -49.91 -3.71 -39.65
CA MET A 1 -48.50 -4.18 -39.63
C MET A 1 -47.46 -3.10 -39.36
N LYS A 2 -47.55 -1.87 -39.88
CA LYS A 2 -46.57 -0.80 -39.64
C LYS A 2 -46.44 -0.28 -38.20
N LYS A 3 -47.48 -0.37 -37.36
CA LYS A 3 -47.46 0.11 -35.96
C LYS A 3 -46.76 -0.88 -35.00
N ILE A 4 -46.72 -2.17 -35.34
CA ILE A 4 -46.05 -3.21 -34.49
C ILE A 4 -44.54 -3.17 -34.70
N PHE A 5 -44.09 -2.84 -35.91
CA PHE A 5 -42.63 -2.70 -36.20
C PHE A 5 -41.98 -1.50 -35.49
N CYS A 6 -42.76 -0.41 -35.29
CA CYS A 6 -42.24 0.77 -34.58
C CYS A 6 -42.11 0.54 -33.09
N ALA A 7 -42.99 -0.27 -32.48
CA ALA A 7 -42.92 -0.60 -31.06
C ALA A 7 -41.74 -1.56 -30.72
N LEU A 8 -41.47 -2.51 -31.60
CA LEU A 8 -40.35 -3.45 -31.45
C LEU A 8 -38.98 -2.75 -31.59
N SER A 9 -38.86 -1.76 -32.50
CA SER A 9 -37.63 -1.00 -32.66
C SER A 9 -37.34 -0.07 -31.47
N VAL A 10 -38.37 0.53 -30.86
CA VAL A 10 -38.23 1.37 -29.66
C VAL A 10 -37.84 0.54 -28.44
N VAL A 11 -38.41 -0.65 -28.27
CA VAL A 11 -38.06 -1.57 -27.19
C VAL A 11 -36.63 -2.10 -27.36
N ALA A 12 -36.18 -2.40 -28.58
CA ALA A 12 -34.81 -2.82 -28.86
C ALA A 12 -33.80 -1.68 -28.62
N VAL A 13 -34.13 -0.42 -28.96
CA VAL A 13 -33.26 0.74 -28.68
C VAL A 13 -33.21 1.06 -27.20
N LEU A 14 -34.32 0.94 -26.47
CA LEU A 14 -34.33 1.10 -25.01
C LEU A 14 -33.56 -0.06 -24.28
N ALA A 15 -33.62 -1.28 -24.79
CA ALA A 15 -32.86 -2.39 -24.27
C ALA A 15 -31.34 -2.19 -24.52
N VAL A 16 -30.93 -1.70 -25.70
CA VAL A 16 -29.53 -1.41 -26.00
C VAL A 16 -29.02 -0.21 -25.17
N CYS A 17 -29.86 0.82 -24.93
CA CYS A 17 -29.49 1.91 -24.01
C CYS A 17 -29.42 1.46 -22.54
N ALA A 18 -30.19 0.47 -22.12
CA ALA A 18 -30.11 -0.11 -20.78
C ALA A 18 -28.84 -1.00 -20.60
N TYR A 19 -28.33 -1.58 -21.69
CA TYR A 19 -27.05 -2.32 -21.68
C TYR A 19 -25.82 -1.44 -21.75
N ALA A 20 -25.95 -0.18 -22.11
CA ALA A 20 -24.85 0.77 -22.25
C ALA A 20 -24.60 1.63 -20.99
N ASN A 21 -25.36 1.45 -19.94
CA ASN A 21 -25.06 2.08 -18.66
C ASN A 21 -23.99 1.29 -17.93
N VAL A 22 -22.74 1.44 -18.36
CA VAL A 22 -21.58 1.21 -17.53
C VAL A 22 -21.64 2.23 -16.39
N ILE A 23 -22.22 1.82 -15.26
CA ILE A 23 -22.27 2.67 -14.07
C ILE A 23 -20.86 2.64 -13.47
N MET A 24 -20.15 3.73 -13.60
CA MET A 24 -18.96 3.99 -12.80
C MET A 24 -19.43 4.17 -11.36
N THR A 25 -19.23 3.16 -10.50
CA THR A 25 -19.88 3.11 -9.19
C THR A 25 -19.09 3.79 -8.11
N ALA A 26 -17.76 3.88 -8.21
CA ALA A 26 -16.93 4.60 -7.24
C ALA A 26 -15.61 5.08 -7.85
N ARG A 27 -15.13 6.24 -7.39
CA ARG A 27 -13.78 6.75 -7.60
C ARG A 27 -12.97 6.38 -6.37
N VAL A 28 -11.98 5.50 -6.54
CA VAL A 28 -11.25 4.90 -5.42
C VAL A 28 -9.80 5.35 -5.43
N GLY A 29 -9.35 5.92 -4.32
CA GLY A 29 -7.96 6.34 -4.11
C GLY A 29 -7.08 5.18 -3.64
N PHE A 30 -5.88 5.14 -4.18
CA PHE A 30 -4.80 4.23 -3.79
C PHE A 30 -3.48 4.99 -3.68
N LEU A 31 -2.57 4.49 -2.86
CA LEU A 31 -1.19 4.98 -2.89
C LEU A 31 -0.53 4.61 -4.22
N THR A 32 0.31 5.53 -4.73
CA THR A 32 1.01 5.39 -6.01
C THR A 32 1.76 4.07 -6.11
N ARG A 33 1.52 3.36 -7.20
CA ARG A 33 2.25 2.18 -7.64
C ARG A 33 3.21 2.56 -8.76
N LEU A 34 4.46 2.16 -8.66
CA LEU A 34 5.52 2.65 -9.56
C LEU A 34 5.73 1.79 -10.80
N ASN A 35 5.11 0.62 -10.84
CA ASN A 35 5.26 -0.35 -11.94
C ASN A 35 3.93 -0.69 -12.62
N THR A 36 2.94 0.19 -12.52
CA THR A 36 1.65 0.05 -13.19
C THR A 36 0.98 1.41 -13.36
N THR A 37 0.05 1.52 -14.30
CA THR A 37 -0.79 2.71 -14.47
C THR A 37 -2.12 2.57 -13.73
N GLU A 38 -2.83 3.69 -13.48
CA GLU A 38 -4.17 3.69 -12.90
C GLU A 38 -5.14 2.80 -13.71
N GLU A 39 -5.03 2.84 -15.04
CA GLU A 39 -5.88 2.06 -15.93
C GLU A 39 -5.58 0.54 -15.86
N GLU A 40 -4.30 0.16 -15.85
CA GLU A 40 -3.88 -1.23 -15.69
C GLU A 40 -4.26 -1.76 -14.32
N PHE A 41 -4.05 -0.97 -13.27
CA PHE A 41 -4.40 -1.34 -11.90
C PHE A 41 -5.92 -1.49 -11.74
N SER A 42 -6.72 -0.61 -12.36
CA SER A 42 -8.17 -0.75 -12.42
C SER A 42 -8.60 -2.08 -13.04
N ARG A 43 -7.97 -2.51 -14.14
CA ARG A 43 -8.25 -3.82 -14.76
C ARG A 43 -7.88 -4.99 -13.82
N ILE A 44 -6.73 -4.91 -13.15
CA ILE A 44 -6.28 -5.94 -12.19
C ILE A 44 -7.30 -6.10 -11.06
N ILE A 45 -7.79 -5.00 -10.48
CA ILE A 45 -8.81 -5.04 -9.43
C ILE A 45 -10.11 -5.65 -9.96
N GLN A 46 -10.58 -5.23 -11.13
CA GLN A 46 -11.79 -5.77 -11.74
C GLN A 46 -11.69 -7.28 -11.99
N ASP A 47 -10.57 -7.76 -12.50
CA ASP A 47 -10.36 -9.18 -12.75
C ASP A 47 -10.25 -9.99 -11.45
N SER A 48 -9.73 -9.39 -10.38
CA SER A 48 -9.65 -10.03 -9.07
C SER A 48 -11.02 -10.18 -8.39
N THR A 49 -11.97 -9.29 -8.68
CA THR A 49 -13.34 -9.32 -8.11
C THR A 49 -14.29 -10.26 -8.87
N ARG A 50 -13.97 -10.62 -10.12
CA ARG A 50 -14.81 -11.46 -11.00
C ARG A 50 -14.90 -12.94 -10.65
N THR A 51 -14.34 -13.41 -9.56
CA THR A 51 -14.14 -14.87 -9.30
C THR A 51 -15.27 -15.58 -8.57
N THR A 52 -16.38 -14.94 -8.27
CA THR A 52 -17.54 -15.63 -7.70
C THR A 52 -18.61 -15.84 -8.78
N GLY A 53 -19.08 -17.07 -8.98
CA GLY A 53 -20.08 -17.43 -10.01
C GLY A 53 -21.41 -16.65 -9.92
N TRP A 54 -21.64 -15.91 -8.84
CA TRP A 54 -22.78 -15.00 -8.67
C TRP A 54 -22.56 -13.67 -9.38
N ASP A 55 -21.31 -13.20 -9.53
CA ASP A 55 -20.99 -11.94 -10.23
C ASP A 55 -21.17 -12.07 -11.75
N LEU A 56 -21.11 -13.31 -12.28
CA LEU A 56 -21.39 -13.60 -13.70
C LEU A 56 -22.88 -13.52 -14.04
N LEU A 57 -23.77 -13.61 -13.06
CA LEU A 57 -25.23 -13.51 -13.25
C LEU A 57 -25.77 -12.11 -12.99
N SER A 58 -25.05 -11.28 -12.24
CA SER A 58 -25.32 -9.87 -12.12
C SER A 58 -24.53 -9.14 -13.21
N ASN A 59 -25.20 -8.63 -14.24
CA ASN A 59 -24.61 -7.77 -15.27
C ASN A 59 -24.13 -6.41 -14.70
N ARG A 60 -23.72 -6.35 -13.45
CA ARG A 60 -23.15 -5.18 -12.80
C ARG A 60 -21.64 -5.18 -13.01
N HIS A 61 -21.21 -4.57 -14.08
CA HIS A 61 -19.82 -4.16 -14.26
C HIS A 61 -19.59 -2.90 -13.40
N GLU A 62 -19.24 -3.10 -12.13
CA GLU A 62 -18.78 -2.01 -11.29
C GLU A 62 -17.38 -1.62 -11.76
N LEU A 63 -17.29 -0.54 -12.53
CA LEU A 63 -16.01 0.04 -12.92
C LEU A 63 -15.53 0.98 -11.83
N TYR A 64 -14.50 0.56 -11.09
CA TYR A 64 -13.80 1.45 -10.18
C TYR A 64 -12.92 2.41 -10.97
N GLY A 65 -13.13 3.70 -10.80
CA GLY A 65 -12.20 4.71 -11.26
C GLY A 65 -11.03 4.78 -10.28
N VAL A 66 -9.92 4.11 -10.57
CA VAL A 66 -8.71 4.16 -9.74
C VAL A 66 -8.01 5.50 -9.93
N LYS A 67 -7.55 6.09 -8.82
CA LYS A 67 -6.70 7.26 -8.81
C LYS A 67 -5.54 7.08 -7.82
N PHE A 68 -4.32 7.37 -8.27
CA PHE A 68 -3.12 7.27 -7.44
C PHE A 68 -2.79 8.59 -6.73
N TYR A 69 -2.29 8.46 -5.52
CA TYR A 69 -1.85 9.56 -4.67
C TYR A 69 -0.48 9.25 -4.07
N ASP A 70 0.40 10.23 -4.04
CA ASP A 70 1.76 10.08 -3.54
C ASP A 70 1.85 10.07 -2.01
N SER A 71 0.76 10.43 -1.32
CA SER A 71 0.68 10.40 0.13
C SER A 71 -0.73 10.09 0.62
N LEU A 72 -0.83 9.46 1.79
CA LEU A 72 -2.11 9.26 2.46
C LEU A 72 -2.81 10.59 2.77
N SER A 73 -2.04 11.61 3.14
CA SER A 73 -2.58 12.94 3.45
C SER A 73 -3.27 13.58 2.24
N THR A 74 -2.64 13.52 1.05
CA THR A 74 -3.26 14.05 -0.19
C THR A 74 -4.48 13.25 -0.60
N MET A 75 -4.47 11.94 -0.38
CA MET A 75 -5.58 11.04 -0.65
C MET A 75 -6.77 11.33 0.29
N LEU A 76 -6.54 11.53 1.59
CA LEU A 76 -7.57 11.95 2.55
C LEU A 76 -8.16 13.33 2.20
N MET A 77 -7.32 14.29 1.80
CA MET A 77 -7.80 15.59 1.32
C MET A 77 -8.71 15.47 0.10
N ALA A 78 -8.41 14.57 -0.84
CA ALA A 78 -9.23 14.33 -2.02
C ALA A 78 -10.59 13.69 -1.63
N LEU A 79 -10.58 12.77 -0.65
CA LEU A 79 -11.79 12.20 -0.07
C LEU A 79 -12.66 13.28 0.60
N ASP A 80 -12.04 14.16 1.39
CA ASP A 80 -12.74 15.26 2.07
C ASP A 80 -13.41 16.24 1.11
N LYS A 81 -12.77 16.50 -0.03
CA LYS A 81 -13.31 17.38 -1.09
C LYS A 81 -14.33 16.69 -2.00
N GLY A 82 -14.54 15.36 -1.84
CA GLY A 82 -15.40 14.59 -2.74
C GLY A 82 -14.82 14.42 -4.16
N GLU A 83 -13.51 14.55 -4.32
CA GLU A 83 -12.80 14.25 -5.57
C GLU A 83 -12.72 12.74 -5.82
N ILE A 84 -12.70 11.96 -4.75
CA ILE A 84 -12.86 10.50 -4.71
C ILE A 84 -13.93 10.13 -3.70
N ASP A 85 -14.50 8.94 -3.85
CA ASP A 85 -15.63 8.47 -3.04
C ASP A 85 -15.15 7.58 -1.90
N GLU A 86 -14.05 6.87 -2.12
CA GLU A 86 -13.49 5.90 -1.18
C GLU A 86 -11.95 5.86 -1.30
N ILE A 87 -11.31 5.34 -0.26
CA ILE A 87 -9.87 5.01 -0.24
C ILE A 87 -9.72 3.55 0.13
N THR A 88 -8.83 2.82 -0.56
CA THR A 88 -8.48 1.46 -0.18
C THR A 88 -7.16 1.43 0.58
N LEU A 89 -7.18 0.90 1.80
CA LEU A 89 -6.04 0.80 2.69
C LEU A 89 -5.91 -0.61 3.28
N PRO A 90 -4.70 -1.05 3.64
CA PRO A 90 -4.51 -2.21 4.50
C PRO A 90 -5.32 -2.08 5.78
N ASP A 91 -5.80 -3.21 6.32
CA ASP A 91 -6.66 -3.26 7.51
C ASP A 91 -6.11 -2.45 8.68
N VAL A 92 -4.82 -2.62 8.99
CA VAL A 92 -4.17 -1.95 10.13
C VAL A 92 -4.09 -0.41 9.95
N VAL A 93 -3.97 0.06 8.71
CA VAL A 93 -3.96 1.49 8.38
C VAL A 93 -5.38 2.06 8.42
N ALA A 94 -6.34 1.35 7.84
CA ALA A 94 -7.75 1.73 7.86
C ALA A 94 -8.31 1.82 9.30
N ASP A 95 -8.00 0.83 10.13
CA ASP A 95 -8.38 0.82 11.55
C ASP A 95 -7.76 2.00 12.31
N TYR A 96 -6.48 2.29 12.04
CA TYR A 96 -5.83 3.45 12.66
C TYR A 96 -6.52 4.75 12.27
N ILE A 97 -6.73 4.99 10.98
CA ILE A 97 -7.32 6.24 10.48
C ILE A 97 -8.74 6.43 11.02
N THR A 98 -9.58 5.40 10.99
CA THR A 98 -10.97 5.51 11.47
C THR A 98 -11.09 5.60 12.99
N THR A 99 -10.10 5.09 13.72
CA THR A 99 -10.01 5.25 15.18
C THR A 99 -9.59 6.67 15.56
N MET A 100 -8.62 7.24 14.84
CA MET A 100 -8.09 8.57 15.14
C MET A 100 -8.94 9.70 14.57
N ASN A 101 -9.72 9.44 13.52
CA ASN A 101 -10.61 10.42 12.92
C ASN A 101 -12.02 9.85 12.75
N PRO A 102 -12.96 10.24 13.63
CA PRO A 102 -14.34 9.75 13.64
C PRO A 102 -15.18 10.20 12.43
N ASP A 103 -14.67 11.12 11.59
CA ASP A 103 -15.37 11.56 10.37
C ASP A 103 -15.29 10.50 9.25
N TYR A 104 -14.43 9.51 9.40
CA TYR A 104 -14.30 8.39 8.47
C TYR A 104 -14.91 7.11 9.05
N GLU A 105 -15.33 6.21 8.15
CA GLU A 105 -15.80 4.88 8.49
C GLU A 105 -15.32 3.83 7.49
N ILE A 106 -15.16 2.61 7.96
CA ILE A 106 -14.95 1.44 7.09
C ILE A 106 -16.30 1.09 6.50
N CYS A 107 -16.45 1.19 5.17
CA CYS A 107 -17.70 0.84 4.48
C CYS A 107 -17.75 -0.62 4.03
N CYS A 108 -16.62 -1.21 3.64
CA CYS A 108 -16.56 -2.61 3.23
C CYS A 108 -15.13 -3.14 3.23
N MET A 109 -15.01 -4.44 3.13
CA MET A 109 -13.74 -5.12 2.95
C MET A 109 -13.46 -5.34 1.47
N ALA A 110 -12.32 -4.82 1.00
CA ALA A 110 -11.79 -5.16 -0.31
C ALA A 110 -11.20 -6.57 -0.25
N ARG A 111 -11.72 -7.47 -1.06
CA ARG A 111 -11.17 -8.83 -1.15
C ARG A 111 -9.96 -8.82 -2.05
N THR A 112 -8.79 -9.12 -1.50
CA THR A 112 -7.61 -9.44 -2.29
C THR A 112 -7.53 -10.94 -2.50
N ARG A 113 -7.17 -11.34 -3.71
CA ARG A 113 -7.00 -12.77 -4.05
C ARG A 113 -5.73 -13.35 -3.42
N PHE A 114 -4.77 -12.50 -3.14
CA PHE A 114 -3.46 -12.90 -2.61
C PHE A 114 -3.06 -11.96 -1.46
N PRO A 115 -2.38 -12.49 -0.42
CA PRO A 115 -1.73 -11.65 0.56
C PRO A 115 -0.72 -10.73 -0.12
N MET A 116 -0.68 -9.50 0.33
CA MET A 116 0.34 -8.53 -0.07
C MET A 116 1.38 -8.44 1.04
N SER A 117 2.62 -8.30 0.65
CA SER A 117 3.74 -8.27 1.57
C SER A 117 4.58 -7.02 1.38
N LEU A 118 5.17 -6.55 2.47
CA LEU A 118 6.15 -5.46 2.45
C LEU A 118 7.56 -6.04 2.42
N ALA A 119 8.39 -5.51 1.54
CA ALA A 119 9.80 -5.83 1.42
C ALA A 119 10.63 -4.56 1.27
N PHE A 120 11.85 -4.56 1.78
CA PHE A 120 12.81 -3.50 1.47
C PHE A 120 13.28 -3.59 0.02
N GLY A 121 13.46 -2.45 -0.63
CA GLY A 121 14.01 -2.38 -1.98
C GLY A 121 15.44 -1.84 -1.99
N PHE A 122 16.31 -2.50 -2.73
CA PHE A 122 17.72 -2.14 -2.89
C PHE A 122 18.08 -2.01 -4.36
N LYS A 123 19.13 -1.26 -4.68
CA LYS A 123 19.72 -1.33 -6.02
C LYS A 123 20.28 -2.73 -6.30
N LYS A 124 20.17 -3.18 -7.52
CA LYS A 124 20.67 -4.51 -7.95
C LYS A 124 22.16 -4.72 -7.68
N ASP A 125 22.95 -3.66 -7.72
CA ASP A 125 24.39 -3.70 -7.43
C ASP A 125 24.72 -3.70 -5.92
N ASN A 126 23.71 -3.53 -5.04
CA ASN A 126 23.89 -3.56 -3.60
C ASN A 126 23.37 -4.88 -2.96
N ALA A 127 23.73 -6.00 -3.59
CA ALA A 127 23.30 -7.33 -3.13
C ALA A 127 23.88 -7.72 -1.76
N GLU A 128 25.03 -7.17 -1.38
CA GLU A 128 25.64 -7.43 -0.06
C GLU A 128 24.77 -6.84 1.07
N LEU A 129 24.30 -5.61 0.93
CA LEU A 129 23.43 -4.99 1.92
C LEU A 129 22.07 -5.73 2.00
N LEU A 130 21.51 -6.13 0.86
CA LEU A 130 20.31 -6.97 0.81
C LEU A 130 20.50 -8.27 1.60
N TRP A 131 21.64 -8.96 1.42
CA TRP A 131 21.92 -10.19 2.13
C TRP A 131 22.02 -9.96 3.65
N LYS A 132 22.68 -8.88 4.08
CA LYS A 132 22.77 -8.49 5.50
C LYS A 132 21.37 -8.26 6.09
N PHE A 133 20.49 -7.54 5.38
CA PHE A 133 19.12 -7.27 5.80
C PHE A 133 18.29 -8.56 5.89
N ASN A 134 18.34 -9.42 4.86
CA ASN A 134 17.64 -10.70 4.86
C ASN A 134 18.05 -11.58 6.04
N ARG A 135 19.35 -11.62 6.36
CA ARG A 135 19.86 -12.34 7.52
C ARG A 135 19.29 -11.76 8.82
N ALA A 136 19.31 -10.44 8.97
CA ALA A 136 18.76 -9.79 10.17
C ALA A 136 17.26 -10.04 10.33
N ILE A 137 16.48 -9.97 9.24
CA ILE A 137 15.04 -10.28 9.26
C ILE A 137 14.84 -11.74 9.69
N LYS A 138 15.59 -12.68 9.11
CA LYS A 138 15.48 -14.10 9.46
C LYS A 138 15.83 -14.38 10.93
N GLU A 139 16.89 -13.75 11.43
CA GLU A 139 17.27 -13.84 12.85
C GLU A 139 16.14 -13.31 13.77
N MET A 140 15.48 -12.21 13.37
CA MET A 140 14.34 -11.64 14.13
C MET A 140 13.08 -12.50 14.07
N GLU A 141 12.88 -13.24 12.98
CA GLU A 141 11.83 -14.26 12.93
C GLU A 141 12.11 -15.42 13.87
N ASP A 142 13.36 -15.93 13.85
CA ASP A 142 13.77 -17.11 14.60
C ASP A 142 13.79 -16.87 16.12
N ASP A 143 14.11 -15.67 16.58
CA ASP A 143 14.16 -15.29 17.99
C ASP A 143 12.92 -14.52 18.49
N TRP A 144 11.85 -14.45 17.67
CA TRP A 144 10.58 -13.80 17.98
C TRP A 144 10.63 -12.26 18.10
N THR A 145 11.75 -11.62 17.85
CA THR A 145 11.85 -10.14 17.89
C THR A 145 10.93 -9.47 16.87
N LEU A 146 10.81 -10.02 15.65
CA LEU A 146 9.93 -9.45 14.62
C LEU A 146 8.45 -9.49 15.03
N PRO A 147 7.89 -10.61 15.51
CA PRO A 147 6.53 -10.64 16.09
C PRO A 147 6.34 -9.67 17.26
N GLU A 148 7.33 -9.51 18.13
CA GLU A 148 7.27 -8.55 19.25
C GLU A 148 7.17 -7.10 18.76
N ILE A 149 7.98 -6.73 17.75
CA ILE A 149 7.91 -5.40 17.14
C ILE A 149 6.54 -5.20 16.45
N GLN A 150 6.03 -6.20 15.73
CA GLN A 150 4.69 -6.16 15.15
C GLN A 150 3.62 -5.95 16.24
N GLY A 151 3.68 -6.72 17.32
CA GLY A 151 2.80 -6.58 18.47
C GLY A 151 2.82 -5.17 19.06
N ALA A 152 4.02 -4.63 19.28
CA ALA A 152 4.22 -3.35 19.95
C ALA A 152 3.81 -2.13 19.12
N TYR A 153 3.91 -2.19 17.79
CA TYR A 153 3.67 -1.01 16.94
C TYR A 153 2.41 -1.10 16.06
N ILE A 154 1.93 -2.30 15.77
CA ILE A 154 0.76 -2.49 14.91
C ILE A 154 -0.50 -2.81 15.71
N TYR A 155 -0.40 -3.76 16.67
CA TYR A 155 -1.57 -4.35 17.33
C TYR A 155 -1.90 -3.79 18.70
N THR A 156 -1.07 -2.89 19.26
CA THR A 156 -1.36 -2.24 20.54
C THR A 156 -2.13 -0.93 20.34
N ILE A 157 -2.92 -0.54 21.35
CA ILE A 157 -3.64 0.74 21.38
C ILE A 157 -2.65 1.90 21.52
N ASP A 158 -1.59 1.73 22.29
CA ASP A 158 -0.52 2.73 22.46
C ASP A 158 0.54 2.59 21.37
N ARG A 159 0.21 3.09 20.19
CA ARG A 159 1.07 3.06 18.99
C ARG A 159 2.12 4.17 18.97
N LYS A 160 2.24 4.93 20.05
CA LYS A 160 3.15 6.10 20.18
C LYS A 160 4.49 5.77 20.84
N LYS A 161 4.89 4.51 20.86
CA LYS A 161 6.18 4.12 21.44
C LYS A 161 7.33 4.76 20.61
N PRO A 162 8.15 5.64 21.21
CA PRO A 162 9.24 6.27 20.49
C PRO A 162 10.28 5.24 20.04
N VAL A 163 10.83 5.47 18.86
CA VAL A 163 11.91 4.65 18.31
C VAL A 163 13.24 5.37 18.54
N THR A 164 14.22 4.66 19.04
CA THR A 164 15.58 5.20 19.23
C THR A 164 16.56 4.42 18.37
N PHE A 165 17.37 5.15 17.60
CA PHE A 165 18.46 4.58 16.83
C PHE A 165 19.75 4.60 17.65
N GLU A 166 20.38 3.45 17.79
CA GLU A 166 21.75 3.38 18.34
C GLU A 166 22.73 3.99 17.34
N LYS A 167 23.81 4.60 17.87
CA LYS A 167 24.90 5.15 17.07
C LYS A 167 26.18 4.41 17.34
N TYR A 168 26.88 4.09 16.28
CA TYR A 168 28.14 3.35 16.30
C TYR A 168 29.23 4.21 15.65
N ASP A 169 30.24 4.62 16.44
CA ASP A 169 31.30 5.48 15.98
C ASP A 169 32.11 4.78 14.87
N GLY A 170 32.29 5.48 13.76
CA GLY A 170 33.04 4.98 12.60
C GLY A 170 32.33 3.89 11.78
N ALA A 171 31.11 3.52 12.14
CA ALA A 171 30.34 2.52 11.37
C ALA A 171 29.74 3.14 10.11
N GLU A 172 29.44 2.28 9.15
CA GLU A 172 28.69 2.61 7.93
C GLU A 172 27.33 3.21 8.28
N THR A 173 26.91 4.22 7.49
CA THR A 173 25.56 4.79 7.59
C THR A 173 24.73 4.30 6.42
N VAL A 174 23.60 3.65 6.71
CA VAL A 174 22.61 3.20 5.74
C VAL A 174 21.45 4.17 5.71
N ARG A 175 21.22 4.78 4.56
CA ARG A 175 20.15 5.78 4.33
C ARG A 175 18.92 5.07 3.83
N ALA A 176 17.84 5.12 4.61
CA ALA A 176 16.56 4.49 4.30
C ALA A 176 15.53 5.54 3.89
N ALA A 177 14.98 5.42 2.68
CA ALA A 177 13.86 6.24 2.25
C ALA A 177 12.57 5.79 2.90
N VAL A 178 11.83 6.74 3.48
CA VAL A 178 10.50 6.51 4.09
C VAL A 178 9.52 7.56 3.58
N THR A 179 8.23 7.21 3.53
CA THR A 179 7.16 8.18 3.18
C THR A 179 6.72 9.00 4.39
N GLY A 180 6.66 8.39 5.56
CA GLY A 180 6.40 9.06 6.83
C GLY A 180 4.94 9.46 7.06
N ASP A 181 3.99 8.89 6.31
CA ASP A 181 2.59 9.29 6.38
C ASP A 181 1.57 8.12 6.38
N ILE A 182 2.04 6.89 6.65
CA ILE A 182 1.19 5.67 6.64
C ILE A 182 1.15 5.02 8.03
N PRO A 183 0.49 5.66 9.02
CA PRO A 183 0.39 5.09 10.36
C PRO A 183 -0.48 3.81 10.37
N PRO A 184 -0.18 2.82 11.20
CA PRO A 184 0.92 2.75 12.17
C PRO A 184 2.22 2.18 11.60
N ILE A 185 2.29 1.97 10.28
CA ILE A 185 3.43 1.33 9.61
C ILE A 185 4.62 2.28 9.57
N ASP A 186 4.39 3.50 9.11
CA ASP A 186 5.40 4.53 8.87
C ASP A 186 4.79 5.91 9.00
N PHE A 187 5.23 6.68 9.96
CA PHE A 187 4.73 8.04 10.14
C PHE A 187 5.73 8.91 10.92
N VAL A 188 5.48 10.20 10.86
CA VAL A 188 6.18 11.18 11.70
C VAL A 188 5.26 11.50 12.87
N ASP A 189 5.79 11.40 14.10
CA ASP A 189 5.03 11.69 15.31
C ASP A 189 4.83 13.20 15.55
N GLU A 190 4.14 13.55 16.63
CA GLU A 190 3.84 14.93 17.00
C GLU A 190 5.10 15.78 17.27
N ASP A 191 6.22 15.14 17.61
CA ASP A 191 7.52 15.77 17.82
C ASP A 191 8.35 15.91 16.54
N GLY A 192 7.81 15.47 15.40
CA GLY A 192 8.51 15.48 14.11
C GLY A 192 9.53 14.36 13.96
N LYS A 193 9.43 13.29 14.76
CA LYS A 193 10.36 12.15 14.71
C LYS A 193 9.76 10.98 13.92
N PRO A 194 10.59 10.25 13.13
CA PRO A 194 10.18 9.02 12.50
C PRO A 194 9.68 8.01 13.54
N SER A 195 8.53 7.40 13.28
CA SER A 195 7.87 6.48 14.18
C SER A 195 7.16 5.36 13.40
N GLY A 196 6.61 4.39 14.10
CA GLY A 196 5.88 3.27 13.53
C GLY A 196 6.70 2.00 13.38
N PHE A 197 6.01 0.98 12.87
CA PHE A 197 6.55 -0.38 12.76
C PHE A 197 7.85 -0.43 11.94
N ASN A 198 7.86 0.19 10.76
CA ASN A 198 9.03 0.14 9.89
C ASN A 198 10.23 0.88 10.46
N THR A 199 9.99 1.99 11.16
CA THR A 199 11.06 2.72 11.86
C THR A 199 11.67 1.86 12.97
N ALA A 200 10.83 1.16 13.74
CA ALA A 200 11.29 0.24 14.80
C ALA A 200 12.06 -0.96 14.23
N LEU A 201 11.57 -1.51 13.12
CA LEU A 201 12.25 -2.59 12.40
C LEU A 201 13.64 -2.17 11.91
N LEU A 202 13.76 -0.98 11.30
CA LEU A 202 15.04 -0.43 10.86
C LEU A 202 16.00 -0.19 12.02
N ALA A 203 15.50 0.31 13.16
CA ALA A 203 16.33 0.50 14.36
C ALA A 203 16.90 -0.82 14.87
N GLU A 204 16.10 -1.87 14.90
CA GLU A 204 16.55 -3.21 15.32
C GLU A 204 17.54 -3.84 14.31
N ILE A 205 17.29 -3.66 12.99
CA ILE A 205 18.25 -4.09 11.96
C ILE A 205 19.59 -3.36 12.14
N GLY A 206 19.55 -2.03 12.35
CA GLY A 206 20.77 -1.23 12.60
C GLY A 206 21.55 -1.74 13.82
N ARG A 207 20.85 -2.08 14.90
CA ARG A 207 21.44 -2.65 16.12
C ARG A 207 22.12 -4.00 15.86
N ARG A 208 21.48 -4.90 15.12
CA ARG A 208 22.03 -6.25 14.79
C ARG A 208 23.23 -6.16 13.85
N LEU A 209 23.16 -5.30 12.87
CA LEU A 209 24.22 -5.12 11.88
C LEU A 209 25.34 -4.18 12.37
N LYS A 210 25.12 -3.46 13.49
CA LYS A 210 26.02 -2.43 14.02
C LYS A 210 26.34 -1.34 12.98
N VAL A 211 25.29 -0.91 12.26
CA VAL A 211 25.34 0.19 11.29
C VAL A 211 24.47 1.35 11.78
N ASN A 212 24.84 2.56 11.40
CA ASN A 212 24.00 3.72 11.62
C ASN A 212 22.84 3.74 10.61
N ILE A 213 21.64 4.03 11.07
CA ILE A 213 20.47 4.21 10.19
C ILE A 213 20.15 5.70 10.12
N GLU A 214 20.05 6.23 8.92
CA GLU A 214 19.58 7.59 8.63
C GLU A 214 18.24 7.48 7.88
N ILE A 215 17.20 8.06 8.46
CA ILE A 215 15.87 8.12 7.84
C ILE A 215 15.83 9.33 6.92
N VAL A 216 15.51 9.12 5.64
CA VAL A 216 15.36 10.15 4.62
C VAL A 216 13.90 10.17 4.15
N HIS A 217 13.20 11.25 4.45
CA HIS A 217 11.83 11.43 4.00
C HIS A 217 11.77 11.67 2.48
N ILE A 218 10.93 10.91 1.78
CA ILE A 218 10.79 10.96 0.32
C ILE A 218 9.35 10.64 -0.06
N ASP A 219 8.77 11.44 -0.96
CA ASP A 219 7.44 11.18 -1.51
C ASP A 219 7.39 9.84 -2.24
N ALA A 220 6.26 9.16 -2.17
CA ALA A 220 6.07 7.81 -2.72
C ALA A 220 6.49 7.72 -4.21
N GLY A 221 6.12 8.70 -5.04
CA GLY A 221 6.48 8.75 -6.45
C GLY A 221 7.98 8.95 -6.71
N ALA A 222 8.72 9.51 -5.75
CA ALA A 222 10.16 9.80 -5.90
C ALA A 222 11.08 8.67 -5.43
N ARG A 223 10.55 7.58 -4.86
CA ARG A 223 11.33 6.46 -4.27
C ARG A 223 12.38 5.88 -5.22
N ASN A 224 11.99 5.62 -6.45
CA ASN A 224 12.88 5.01 -7.46
C ASN A 224 13.99 5.94 -7.90
N ALA A 225 13.70 7.23 -8.06
CA ALA A 225 14.70 8.24 -8.41
C ALA A 225 15.73 8.42 -7.27
N ALA A 226 15.28 8.43 -6.03
CA ALA A 226 16.15 8.53 -4.87
C ALA A 226 17.08 7.32 -4.72
N LEU A 227 16.55 6.11 -4.95
CA LEU A 227 17.33 4.88 -4.92
C LEU A 227 18.34 4.83 -6.08
N SER A 228 17.91 5.08 -7.32
CA SER A 228 18.75 5.01 -8.52
C SER A 228 19.89 6.05 -8.50
N SER A 229 19.62 7.25 -8.01
CA SER A 229 20.65 8.30 -7.86
C SER A 229 21.64 8.06 -6.73
N GLY A 230 21.39 7.09 -5.83
CA GLY A 230 22.21 6.87 -4.64
C GLY A 230 21.99 7.89 -3.54
N ARG A 231 20.92 8.68 -3.59
CA ARG A 231 20.50 9.55 -2.48
C ARG A 231 20.18 8.72 -1.24
N VAL A 232 19.62 7.52 -1.44
CA VAL A 232 19.35 6.52 -0.40
C VAL A 232 19.93 5.17 -0.80
N ASP A 233 20.17 4.32 0.17
CA ASP A 233 20.74 2.98 -0.01
C ASP A 233 19.65 1.92 -0.10
N LEU A 234 18.46 2.21 0.49
CA LEU A 234 17.28 1.40 0.38
C LEU A 234 15.99 2.23 0.43
N VAL A 235 14.94 1.66 -0.11
CA VAL A 235 13.55 2.07 0.11
C VAL A 235 12.93 1.11 1.10
N PHE A 236 12.31 1.63 2.15
CA PHE A 236 11.91 0.81 3.28
C PHE A 236 10.67 -0.06 3.03
N TRP A 237 9.88 0.20 1.99
CA TRP A 237 8.87 -0.74 1.54
C TRP A 237 8.55 -0.65 0.05
N TYR A 238 8.44 -1.81 -0.54
CA TYR A 238 7.70 -2.08 -1.76
C TYR A 238 6.65 -3.14 -1.48
N GLU A 239 5.50 -3.00 -2.09
CA GLU A 239 4.43 -3.97 -1.96
C GLU A 239 4.58 -5.05 -3.03
N THR A 240 4.58 -6.29 -2.61
CA THR A 240 4.70 -7.46 -3.49
C THR A 240 3.65 -8.49 -3.13
N ALA A 241 3.14 -9.22 -4.14
CA ALA A 241 2.27 -10.36 -3.88
C ALA A 241 3.08 -11.55 -3.39
N GLU A 242 2.54 -12.30 -2.46
CA GLU A 242 3.06 -13.61 -2.09
C GLU A 242 3.19 -14.47 -3.35
N ASN A 243 4.33 -15.08 -3.59
CA ASN A 243 4.70 -15.83 -4.79
C ASN A 243 5.23 -15.01 -5.99
N GLY A 244 5.47 -13.71 -5.86
CA GLY A 244 6.00 -12.88 -6.93
C GLY A 244 5.08 -12.76 -8.16
N ALA A 245 3.81 -13.14 -8.03
CA ALA A 245 2.86 -13.16 -9.13
C ALA A 245 2.58 -11.76 -9.70
N TRP A 246 2.69 -10.73 -8.86
CA TRP A 246 2.49 -9.33 -9.25
C TRP A 246 3.54 -8.44 -8.58
N ASN A 247 4.36 -7.83 -9.39
CA ASN A 247 5.24 -6.75 -8.98
C ASN A 247 4.65 -5.43 -9.51
N LEU A 248 3.78 -4.83 -8.73
CA LEU A 248 3.11 -3.58 -9.12
C LEU A 248 3.90 -2.33 -8.71
N ASP A 249 4.97 -2.50 -7.93
CA ASP A 249 5.62 -1.38 -7.25
C ASP A 249 7.13 -1.30 -7.48
N ALA A 250 7.87 -2.40 -7.47
CA ALA A 250 9.32 -2.38 -7.66
C ALA A 250 9.69 -2.41 -9.15
N PRO A 251 10.39 -1.36 -9.67
CA PRO A 251 10.76 -1.28 -11.08
C PRO A 251 11.95 -2.16 -11.40
N GLU A 252 12.28 -2.24 -12.71
CA GLU A 252 13.50 -2.87 -13.17
C GLU A 252 14.74 -2.24 -12.49
N GLY A 253 15.69 -3.09 -12.08
CA GLY A 253 16.90 -2.66 -11.39
C GLY A 253 16.80 -2.58 -9.87
N VAL A 254 15.61 -2.78 -9.31
CA VAL A 254 15.38 -2.96 -7.88
C VAL A 254 15.32 -4.45 -7.53
N ILE A 255 16.03 -4.84 -6.47
CA ILE A 255 15.94 -6.16 -5.85
C ILE A 255 15.28 -6.03 -4.48
N LEU A 256 14.43 -6.99 -4.14
CA LEU A 256 13.64 -6.95 -2.92
C LEU A 256 14.22 -7.89 -1.86
N SER A 257 14.11 -7.48 -0.60
CA SER A 257 14.37 -8.37 0.53
C SER A 257 13.33 -9.49 0.62
N MET A 258 13.56 -10.45 1.51
CA MET A 258 12.47 -11.27 1.99
C MET A 258 11.40 -10.38 2.62
N PRO A 259 10.11 -10.77 2.54
CA PRO A 259 9.04 -10.04 3.19
C PRO A 259 9.23 -10.00 4.70
N TYR A 260 8.93 -8.86 5.31
CA TYR A 260 9.00 -8.68 6.77
C TYR A 260 7.63 -8.43 7.42
N TYR A 261 6.62 -8.18 6.61
CA TYR A 261 5.23 -8.02 7.03
C TYR A 261 4.29 -8.38 5.89
N SER A 262 3.13 -8.96 6.21
CA SER A 262 2.11 -9.27 5.21
C SER A 262 0.74 -8.91 5.74
N TRP A 263 -0.09 -8.38 4.85
CA TRP A 263 -1.51 -8.17 5.09
C TRP A 263 -2.35 -8.94 4.06
N ASN A 264 -3.47 -9.43 4.51
CA ASN A 264 -4.40 -10.19 3.68
C ASN A 264 -5.78 -9.54 3.57
N LYS A 265 -5.95 -8.39 4.23
CA LYS A 265 -7.20 -7.64 4.25
C LYS A 265 -6.93 -6.19 3.88
N PHE A 266 -7.80 -5.70 3.04
CA PHE A 266 -7.88 -4.29 2.71
C PHE A 266 -9.29 -3.81 3.00
N PHE A 267 -9.43 -2.59 3.47
CA PHE A 267 -10.72 -1.97 3.72
C PHE A 267 -10.87 -0.72 2.86
N HIS A 268 -12.10 -0.54 2.38
CA HIS A 268 -12.50 0.75 1.84
C HIS A 268 -12.96 1.62 2.98
N ILE A 269 -12.42 2.82 3.06
CA ILE A 269 -12.88 3.85 3.96
C ILE A 269 -13.53 4.98 3.17
N LYS A 270 -14.55 5.60 3.74
CA LYS A 270 -15.25 6.75 3.21
C LYS A 270 -15.50 7.79 4.29
N LYS A 271 -15.88 8.99 3.87
CA LYS A 271 -16.38 10.02 4.76
C LYS A 271 -17.83 9.70 5.16
N LYS A 272 -18.18 9.91 6.43
CA LYS A 272 -19.56 9.76 6.95
C LYS A 272 -20.51 10.83 6.41
#